data_b6cde947b6d1b5743029840247087627
#
_entry.id   b6cde947b6d1b5743029840247087627
#
_cell.length_a   1.000
_cell.length_b   1.000
_cell.length_c   1.000
_cell.angle_alpha   90.00
_cell.angle_beta   90.00
_cell.angle_gamma   90.00
#
_symmetry.space_group_name_H-M   'P 1'
#
loop_
_entity.id
_entity.type
_entity.pdbx_description
1 polymer ?
#
loop_
_entity_poly.entity_id
_entity_poly.type
_entity_poly.pdbx_seq_one_letter_code
_entity_poly.pdbx_strand_id
1 'polypeptide(L)'
;MIKSKAYKLPEEIEEAIVAESRSSYGLHTYVSLFSSAGVGCYGFKEEGFYCVATVELLEKRLKIQSYNNKCVYKSGYICGDMTTQETKDRVFAELEMWKKGFHVTDLDVLIATPPCQGMSVANHKKKKDEIIRNSLVVESIKMVHQIKPKFFIFENVRAFLTSVCTDVDGNAKSIKEAIEMN
;
A
#
# COMPACT_ATOMS: atom_id res chain seq x y z
N MET A 1 18.93 3.38 20.30
CA MET A 1 17.54 3.83 20.39
C MET A 1 17.45 5.25 19.85
N ILE A 2 17.09 5.41 18.59
CA ILE A 2 16.86 6.75 17.99
C ILE A 2 15.40 7.07 18.31
N LYS A 3 15.17 7.99 19.26
CA LYS A 3 13.85 8.55 19.51
C LYS A 3 13.45 9.33 18.25
N SER A 4 12.54 8.79 17.43
CA SER A 4 11.92 9.56 16.36
C SER A 4 11.15 10.71 16.99
N LYS A 5 11.61 11.94 16.78
CA LYS A 5 10.78 13.11 17.10
C LYS A 5 9.52 12.99 16.22
N ALA A 6 8.38 12.85 16.86
CA ALA A 6 7.09 12.91 16.17
C ALA A 6 7.07 14.22 15.37
N TYR A 7 6.91 14.11 14.06
CA TYR A 7 6.76 15.28 13.21
C TYR A 7 5.36 15.86 13.46
N LYS A 8 5.31 17.11 13.91
CA LYS A 8 4.05 17.86 13.95
C LYS A 8 3.81 18.48 12.57
N LEU A 9 2.62 18.28 12.04
CA LEU A 9 2.14 19.04 10.90
C LEU A 9 2.10 20.53 11.24
N PRO A 10 2.21 21.42 10.24
CA PRO A 10 1.77 22.79 10.41
C PRO A 10 0.31 22.82 10.88
N GLU A 11 0.02 23.62 11.89
CA GLU A 11 -1.28 23.68 12.55
C GLU A 11 -2.43 23.92 11.57
N GLU A 12 -2.23 24.77 10.60
CA GLU A 12 -3.19 25.07 9.50
C GLU A 12 -3.58 23.82 8.68
N ILE A 13 -2.61 22.92 8.40
CA ILE A 13 -2.89 21.68 7.66
C ILE A 13 -3.66 20.70 8.55
N GLU A 14 -3.29 20.60 9.81
CA GLU A 14 -3.98 19.72 10.77
C GLU A 14 -5.42 20.17 10.99
N GLU A 15 -5.64 21.48 11.15
CA GLU A 15 -6.99 22.07 11.27
C GLU A 15 -7.85 21.85 10.02
N ALA A 16 -7.27 21.99 8.81
CA ALA A 16 -7.97 21.74 7.56
C ALA A 16 -8.42 20.26 7.44
N ILE A 17 -7.55 19.31 7.78
CA ILE A 17 -7.89 17.89 7.77
C ILE A 17 -8.96 17.56 8.81
N VAL A 18 -8.87 18.15 10.01
CA VAL A 18 -9.88 17.97 11.06
C VAL A 18 -11.23 18.56 10.63
N ALA A 19 -11.25 19.72 9.99
CA ALA A 19 -12.47 20.32 9.48
C ALA A 19 -13.13 19.45 8.40
N GLU A 20 -12.33 18.91 7.48
CA GLU A 20 -12.81 18.01 6.42
C GLU A 20 -13.31 16.67 6.98
N SER A 21 -12.65 16.10 8.01
CA SER A 21 -13.08 14.87 8.67
C SER A 21 -14.46 14.98 9.32
N ARG A 22 -14.86 16.20 9.69
CA ARG A 22 -16.18 16.51 10.26
C ARG A 22 -17.24 16.82 9.22
N SER A 23 -16.86 16.91 7.95
CA SER A 23 -17.81 17.12 6.86
C SER A 23 -18.68 15.88 6.65
N SER A 24 -19.86 16.06 6.05
CA SER A 24 -20.78 14.96 5.73
C SER A 24 -20.22 13.94 4.74
N TYR A 25 -19.17 14.31 4.01
CA TYR A 25 -18.50 13.46 3.03
C TYR A 25 -17.31 12.67 3.62
N GLY A 26 -16.79 13.08 4.80
CA GLY A 26 -15.62 12.48 5.44
C GLY A 26 -14.34 12.68 4.65
N LEU A 27 -13.24 12.08 5.16
CA LEU A 27 -11.97 12.05 4.46
C LEU A 27 -11.91 10.83 3.53
N HIS A 28 -11.48 11.03 2.30
CA HIS A 28 -11.14 9.93 1.40
C HIS A 28 -9.68 9.53 1.61
N THR A 29 -9.44 8.26 1.91
CA THR A 29 -8.13 7.78 2.34
C THR A 29 -7.64 6.59 1.50
N TYR A 30 -6.32 6.49 1.35
CA TYR A 30 -5.73 5.31 0.71
C TYR A 30 -4.40 4.88 1.32
N VAL A 31 -4.10 3.59 1.17
CA VAL A 31 -2.81 2.97 1.43
C VAL A 31 -2.21 2.48 0.11
N SER A 32 -0.92 2.69 -0.09
CA SER A 32 -0.21 2.27 -1.30
C SER A 32 0.92 1.29 -0.97
N LEU A 33 0.82 0.06 -1.46
CA LEU A 33 1.81 -1.01 -1.28
C LEU A 33 2.64 -1.18 -2.55
N PHE A 34 3.93 -1.48 -2.40
CA PHE A 34 4.92 -1.59 -3.50
C PHE A 34 4.97 -0.32 -4.36
N SER A 35 4.88 0.81 -3.73
CA SER A 35 4.47 2.09 -4.32
C SER A 35 5.48 2.74 -5.28
N SER A 36 6.67 2.14 -5.46
CA SER A 36 7.73 2.65 -6.35
C SER A 36 8.04 4.14 -6.08
N ALA A 37 8.11 4.98 -7.10
CA ALA A 37 8.28 6.43 -6.96
C ALA A 37 6.95 7.20 -6.71
N GLY A 38 5.83 6.48 -6.57
CA GLY A 38 4.52 7.06 -6.25
C GLY A 38 3.68 7.50 -7.46
N VAL A 39 4.16 7.27 -8.67
CA VAL A 39 3.50 7.73 -9.91
C VAL A 39 2.11 7.12 -10.09
N GLY A 40 1.98 5.80 -9.84
CA GLY A 40 0.70 5.08 -10.00
C GLY A 40 -0.43 5.55 -9.08
N CYS A 41 -0.11 6.34 -8.05
CA CYS A 41 -1.08 6.85 -7.08
C CYS A 41 -1.28 8.36 -7.16
N TYR A 42 -0.65 9.03 -8.12
CA TYR A 42 -0.70 10.49 -8.20
C TYR A 42 -2.14 11.01 -8.41
N GLY A 43 -2.93 10.30 -9.21
CA GLY A 43 -4.34 10.65 -9.45
C GLY A 43 -5.20 10.68 -8.18
N PHE A 44 -4.92 9.84 -7.18
CA PHE A 44 -5.63 9.90 -5.90
C PHE A 44 -5.41 11.23 -5.18
N LYS A 45 -4.18 11.76 -5.22
CA LYS A 45 -3.87 13.07 -4.63
C LYS A 45 -4.59 14.20 -5.34
N GLU A 46 -4.63 14.18 -6.66
CA GLU A 46 -5.34 15.19 -7.47
C GLU A 46 -6.85 15.18 -7.20
N GLU A 47 -7.42 14.00 -6.87
CA GLU A 47 -8.83 13.83 -6.51
C GLU A 47 -9.10 14.02 -5.00
N GLY A 48 -8.16 14.58 -4.25
CA GLY A 48 -8.33 14.93 -2.84
C GLY A 48 -8.24 13.75 -1.86
N PHE A 49 -7.71 12.59 -2.29
CA PHE A 49 -7.48 11.49 -1.36
C PHE A 49 -6.23 11.70 -0.53
N TYR A 50 -6.29 11.37 0.74
CA TYR A 50 -5.17 11.41 1.68
C TYR A 50 -4.44 10.07 1.73
N CYS A 51 -3.12 10.09 1.49
CA CYS A 51 -2.27 8.92 1.65
C CYS A 51 -1.97 8.69 3.13
N VAL A 52 -2.57 7.65 3.71
CA VAL A 52 -2.33 7.24 5.09
C VAL A 52 -0.93 6.64 5.24
N ALA A 53 -0.61 5.68 4.39
CA ALA A 53 0.69 5.02 4.36
C ALA A 53 1.10 4.64 2.93
N THR A 54 2.40 4.72 2.67
CA THR A 54 3.01 4.23 1.44
C THR A 54 4.20 3.34 1.77
N VAL A 55 4.23 2.12 1.20
CA VAL A 55 5.28 1.14 1.47
C VAL A 55 6.12 0.91 0.22
N GLU A 56 7.43 1.03 0.37
CA GLU A 56 8.40 0.76 -0.68
C GLU A 56 9.69 0.20 -0.07
N LEU A 57 10.30 -0.78 -0.73
CA LEU A 57 11.53 -1.43 -0.28
C LEU A 57 12.74 -0.49 -0.37
N LEU A 58 12.79 0.36 -1.39
CA LEU A 58 13.94 1.22 -1.70
C LEU A 58 13.75 2.64 -1.19
N GLU A 59 14.52 3.02 -0.18
CA GLU A 59 14.47 4.35 0.44
C GLU A 59 14.59 5.50 -0.57
N LYS A 60 15.41 5.34 -1.62
CA LYS A 60 15.56 6.36 -2.66
C LYS A 60 14.24 6.69 -3.39
N ARG A 61 13.34 5.73 -3.52
CA ARG A 61 12.02 5.90 -4.12
C ARG A 61 11.06 6.61 -3.17
N LEU A 62 11.11 6.30 -1.89
CA LEU A 62 10.36 7.03 -0.86
C LEU A 62 10.78 8.49 -0.75
N LYS A 63 12.07 8.81 -0.93
CA LYS A 63 12.54 10.19 -0.98
C LYS A 63 11.86 10.99 -2.10
N ILE A 64 11.64 10.38 -3.29
CA ILE A 64 10.90 11.00 -4.38
C ILE A 64 9.45 11.26 -3.96
N GLN A 65 8.79 10.27 -3.36
CA GLN A 65 7.41 10.41 -2.87
C GLN A 65 7.31 11.50 -1.78
N SER A 66 8.28 11.56 -0.87
CA SER A 66 8.34 12.57 0.18
C SER A 66 8.56 13.98 -0.39
N TYR A 67 9.40 14.11 -1.41
CA TYR A 67 9.59 15.38 -2.12
C TYR A 67 8.28 15.88 -2.77
N ASN A 68 7.45 14.98 -3.26
CA ASN A 68 6.14 15.27 -3.83
C ASN A 68 5.01 15.35 -2.78
N ASN A 69 5.33 15.33 -1.50
CA ASN A 69 4.36 15.42 -0.40
C ASN A 69 3.18 14.44 -0.57
N LYS A 70 3.48 13.15 -0.81
CA LYS A 70 2.45 12.12 -1.02
C LYS A 70 1.68 11.82 0.26
N CYS A 71 2.38 11.56 1.38
CA CYS A 71 1.74 11.34 2.67
C CYS A 71 1.70 12.64 3.47
N VAL A 72 0.66 12.81 4.25
CA VAL A 72 0.50 13.94 5.18
C VAL A 72 1.56 13.85 6.28
N TYR A 73 1.71 12.68 6.90
CA TYR A 73 2.69 12.44 7.96
C TYR A 73 3.97 11.78 7.42
N LYS A 74 5.11 12.17 7.98
CA LYS A 74 6.39 11.54 7.62
C LYS A 74 6.47 10.07 8.02
N SER A 75 5.76 9.66 9.07
CA SER A 75 5.65 8.27 9.51
C SER A 75 4.96 7.38 8.47
N GLY A 76 4.08 7.94 7.65
CA GLY A 76 3.42 7.23 6.56
C GLY A 76 4.34 6.79 5.42
N TYR A 77 5.60 7.30 5.36
CA TYR A 77 6.60 6.81 4.40
C TYR A 77 7.34 5.62 5.00
N ILE A 78 6.89 4.41 4.70
CA ILE A 78 7.39 3.17 5.28
C ILE A 78 8.41 2.52 4.33
N CYS A 79 9.71 2.61 4.68
CA CYS A 79 10.74 1.81 4.05
C CYS A 79 10.72 0.41 4.66
N GLY A 80 10.39 -0.60 3.88
CA GLY A 80 10.29 -1.96 4.39
C GLY A 80 9.87 -3.00 3.35
N ASP A 81 10.11 -4.25 3.72
CA ASP A 81 9.70 -5.42 2.94
C ASP A 81 8.31 -5.86 3.40
N MET A 82 7.34 -5.91 2.48
CA MET A 82 5.96 -6.32 2.76
C MET A 82 5.82 -7.78 3.22
N THR A 83 6.86 -8.60 3.08
CA THR A 83 6.86 -9.97 3.62
C THR A 83 7.09 -10.01 5.13
N THR A 84 7.60 -8.92 5.72
CA THR A 84 7.91 -8.85 7.16
C THR A 84 6.72 -8.34 7.97
N GLN A 85 6.55 -8.91 9.17
CA GLN A 85 5.51 -8.46 10.09
C GLN A 85 5.76 -7.03 10.57
N GLU A 86 7.02 -6.66 10.80
CA GLU A 86 7.40 -5.29 11.19
C GLU A 86 6.85 -4.23 10.24
N THR A 87 7.00 -4.46 8.91
CA THR A 87 6.48 -3.53 7.90
C THR A 87 4.96 -3.42 7.95
N LYS A 88 4.28 -4.55 8.11
CA LYS A 88 2.80 -4.60 8.23
C LYS A 88 2.33 -3.87 9.49
N ASP A 89 2.98 -4.11 10.63
CA ASP A 89 2.65 -3.45 11.89
C ASP A 89 2.75 -1.92 11.79
N ARG A 90 3.72 -1.42 11.04
CA ARG A 90 3.85 0.03 10.78
C ARG A 90 2.69 0.56 9.95
N VAL A 91 2.19 -0.18 8.96
CA VAL A 91 0.98 0.20 8.20
C VAL A 91 -0.24 0.26 9.14
N PHE A 92 -0.41 -0.76 9.99
CA PHE A 92 -1.51 -0.76 10.96
C PHE A 92 -1.41 0.37 11.98
N ALA A 93 -0.19 0.72 12.42
CA ALA A 93 0.01 1.85 13.33
C ALA A 93 -0.42 3.18 12.71
N GLU A 94 -0.14 3.41 11.41
CA GLU A 94 -0.63 4.60 10.69
C GLU A 94 -2.15 4.61 10.59
N LEU A 95 -2.77 3.47 10.22
CA LEU A 95 -4.23 3.36 10.16
C LEU A 95 -4.88 3.68 11.51
N GLU A 96 -4.34 3.15 12.60
CA GLU A 96 -4.84 3.42 13.95
C GLU A 96 -4.65 4.89 14.38
N MET A 97 -3.55 5.51 13.97
CA MET A 97 -3.33 6.94 14.19
C MET A 97 -4.41 7.78 13.49
N TRP A 98 -4.72 7.47 12.22
CA TRP A 98 -5.75 8.16 11.45
C TRP A 98 -7.15 7.95 12.02
N LYS A 99 -7.49 6.74 12.47
CA LYS A 99 -8.75 6.45 13.17
C LYS A 99 -8.93 7.32 14.41
N LYS A 100 -7.89 7.42 15.22
CA LYS A 100 -7.94 8.20 16.48
C LYS A 100 -7.91 9.70 16.27
N GLY A 101 -7.11 10.17 15.30
CA GLY A 101 -6.88 11.58 15.06
C GLY A 101 -7.98 12.24 14.22
N PHE A 102 -8.49 11.55 13.21
CA PHE A 102 -9.38 12.12 12.19
C PHE A 102 -10.70 11.37 12.03
N HIS A 103 -11.02 10.46 12.94
CA HIS A 103 -12.26 9.67 12.91
C HIS A 103 -12.49 8.90 11.60
N VAL A 104 -11.40 8.51 10.93
CA VAL A 104 -11.47 7.64 9.75
C VAL A 104 -11.83 6.24 10.22
N THR A 105 -13.06 5.79 9.95
CA THR A 105 -13.53 4.48 10.39
C THR A 105 -12.95 3.36 9.57
N ASP A 106 -12.98 3.51 8.24
CA ASP A 106 -12.53 2.51 7.28
C ASP A 106 -11.60 3.15 6.24
N LEU A 107 -10.64 2.38 5.77
CA LEU A 107 -9.81 2.77 4.63
C LEU A 107 -10.65 2.70 3.35
N ASP A 108 -10.67 3.78 2.54
CA ASP A 108 -11.42 3.75 1.28
C ASP A 108 -10.73 2.87 0.24
N VAL A 109 -9.44 3.08 0.00
CA VAL A 109 -8.73 2.36 -1.07
C VAL A 109 -7.41 1.76 -0.57
N LEU A 110 -7.18 0.49 -0.89
CA LEU A 110 -5.86 -0.11 -0.86
C LEU A 110 -5.42 -0.35 -2.29
N ILE A 111 -4.34 0.31 -2.70
CA ILE A 111 -3.70 0.06 -4.00
C ILE A 111 -2.39 -0.69 -3.83
N ALA A 112 -2.18 -1.76 -4.59
CA ALA A 112 -0.94 -2.51 -4.62
C ALA A 112 -0.43 -2.68 -6.05
N THR A 113 0.86 -2.39 -6.22
CA THR A 113 1.56 -2.56 -7.51
C THR A 113 2.74 -3.53 -7.34
N PRO A 114 2.46 -4.81 -7.00
CA PRO A 114 3.52 -5.79 -6.76
C PRO A 114 4.37 -6.00 -8.02
N PRO A 115 5.68 -6.29 -7.86
CA PRO A 115 6.58 -6.39 -9.00
C PRO A 115 6.19 -7.52 -9.96
N CYS A 116 6.14 -7.19 -11.27
CA CYS A 116 5.74 -8.08 -12.36
C CYS A 116 6.90 -8.86 -13.01
N GLN A 117 8.10 -8.86 -12.42
CA GLN A 117 9.33 -9.38 -13.05
C GLN A 117 9.28 -10.88 -13.40
N GLY A 118 8.41 -11.66 -12.76
CA GLY A 118 8.17 -13.07 -13.08
C GLY A 118 7.02 -13.32 -14.04
N MET A 119 6.24 -12.27 -14.39
CA MET A 119 4.98 -12.38 -15.14
C MET A 119 5.12 -11.93 -16.60
N SER A 120 6.24 -11.28 -16.96
CA SER A 120 6.46 -10.79 -18.33
C SER A 120 6.58 -11.94 -19.33
N VAL A 121 5.83 -11.85 -20.43
CA VAL A 121 5.83 -12.82 -21.55
C VAL A 121 7.23 -12.95 -22.19
N ALA A 122 8.09 -11.95 -22.03
CA ALA A 122 9.46 -11.95 -22.56
C ALA A 122 10.41 -12.90 -21.80
N ASN A 123 10.01 -13.46 -20.66
CA ASN A 123 10.87 -14.31 -19.85
C ASN A 123 10.48 -15.78 -20.01
N HIS A 124 11.07 -16.46 -21.01
CA HIS A 124 10.82 -17.87 -21.31
C HIS A 124 11.47 -18.88 -20.34
N LYS A 125 12.24 -18.43 -19.34
CA LYS A 125 12.90 -19.30 -18.36
C LYS A 125 12.34 -19.03 -16.96
N LYS A 126 11.21 -19.66 -16.63
CA LYS A 126 10.64 -19.62 -15.26
C LYS A 126 11.60 -20.27 -14.27
N LYS A 127 12.26 -19.45 -13.43
CA LYS A 127 13.08 -19.90 -12.30
C LYS A 127 12.23 -19.92 -11.02
N LYS A 128 12.64 -20.73 -10.02
CA LYS A 128 12.01 -20.77 -8.68
C LYS A 128 11.82 -19.37 -8.08
N ASP A 129 12.75 -18.46 -8.32
CA ASP A 129 12.71 -17.06 -7.85
C ASP A 129 11.52 -16.24 -8.41
N GLU A 130 10.93 -16.68 -9.52
CA GLU A 130 9.77 -16.00 -10.11
C GLU A 130 8.48 -16.32 -9.37
N ILE A 131 8.31 -17.58 -8.94
CA ILE A 131 7.16 -17.99 -8.11
C ILE A 131 7.20 -17.25 -6.79
N ILE A 132 8.37 -17.08 -6.17
CA ILE A 132 8.55 -16.33 -4.93
C ILE A 132 8.17 -14.85 -5.14
N ARG A 133 8.58 -14.24 -6.25
CA ARG A 133 8.22 -12.85 -6.58
C ARG A 133 6.74 -12.67 -6.88
N ASN A 134 6.13 -13.61 -7.56
CA ASN A 134 4.69 -13.61 -7.81
C ASN A 134 3.90 -13.74 -6.49
N SER A 135 4.47 -14.39 -5.47
CA SER A 135 3.86 -14.52 -4.15
C SER A 135 3.78 -13.19 -3.37
N LEU A 136 4.45 -12.11 -3.83
CA LEU A 136 4.26 -10.77 -3.25
C LEU A 136 2.84 -10.24 -3.45
N VAL A 137 2.11 -10.72 -4.45
CA VAL A 137 0.68 -10.41 -4.59
C VAL A 137 -0.12 -10.99 -3.42
N VAL A 138 0.26 -12.17 -2.94
CA VAL A 138 -0.39 -12.82 -1.80
C VAL A 138 -0.25 -12.00 -0.52
N GLU A 139 0.90 -11.32 -0.33
CA GLU A 139 1.05 -10.39 0.77
C GLU A 139 0.09 -9.18 0.65
N SER A 140 -0.19 -8.72 -0.57
CA SER A 140 -1.22 -7.70 -0.81
C SER A 140 -2.62 -8.22 -0.49
N ILE A 141 -2.95 -9.45 -0.89
CA ILE A 141 -4.24 -10.10 -0.58
C ILE A 141 -4.42 -10.22 0.93
N LYS A 142 -3.39 -10.66 1.67
CA LYS A 142 -3.41 -10.71 3.13
C LYS A 142 -3.69 -9.35 3.75
N MET A 143 -3.09 -8.28 3.23
CA MET A 143 -3.34 -6.92 3.70
C MET A 143 -4.76 -6.46 3.41
N VAL A 144 -5.31 -6.78 2.24
CA VAL A 144 -6.74 -6.52 1.90
C VAL A 144 -7.65 -7.22 2.91
N HIS A 145 -7.39 -8.51 3.18
CA HIS A 145 -8.20 -9.30 4.12
C HIS A 145 -8.14 -8.74 5.56
N GLN A 146 -6.99 -8.26 6.00
CA GLN A 146 -6.80 -7.74 7.35
C GLN A 146 -7.33 -6.32 7.52
N ILE A 147 -7.11 -5.43 6.54
CA ILE A 147 -7.52 -4.02 6.59
C ILE A 147 -9.00 -3.87 6.26
N LYS A 148 -9.52 -4.70 5.35
CA LYS A 148 -10.90 -4.63 4.81
C LYS A 148 -11.24 -3.25 4.26
N PRO A 149 -10.45 -2.75 3.27
CA PRO A 149 -10.74 -1.47 2.64
C PRO A 149 -12.08 -1.53 1.88
N LYS A 150 -12.72 -0.39 1.64
CA LYS A 150 -13.95 -0.34 0.81
C LYS A 150 -13.68 -0.80 -0.63
N PHE A 151 -12.50 -0.45 -1.16
CA PHE A 151 -12.04 -0.87 -2.48
C PHE A 151 -10.58 -1.30 -2.42
N PHE A 152 -10.20 -2.26 -3.27
CA PHE A 152 -8.80 -2.57 -3.52
C PHE A 152 -8.50 -2.57 -5.02
N ILE A 153 -7.27 -2.17 -5.36
CA ILE A 153 -6.81 -2.06 -6.74
C ILE A 153 -5.46 -2.77 -6.84
N PHE A 154 -5.36 -3.74 -7.75
CA PHE A 154 -4.08 -4.32 -8.17
C PHE A 154 -3.76 -3.85 -9.58
N GLU A 155 -2.67 -3.08 -9.71
CA GLU A 155 -2.13 -2.67 -11.00
C GLU A 155 -0.98 -3.61 -11.37
N ASN A 156 -1.04 -4.18 -12.58
CA ASN A 156 -0.01 -5.07 -13.07
C ASN A 156 -0.09 -5.28 -14.60
N VAL A 157 0.76 -6.17 -15.14
CA VAL A 157 0.78 -6.54 -16.56
C VAL A 157 -0.37 -7.46 -16.93
N ARG A 158 -0.69 -7.58 -18.24
CA ARG A 158 -1.78 -8.42 -18.75
C ARG A 158 -1.75 -9.87 -18.27
N ALA A 159 -0.55 -10.46 -18.11
CA ALA A 159 -0.39 -11.84 -17.66
C ALA A 159 -0.62 -12.03 -16.14
N PHE A 160 -0.93 -10.97 -15.40
CA PHE A 160 -1.07 -10.99 -13.94
C PHE A 160 -1.99 -12.10 -13.45
N LEU A 161 -3.23 -12.11 -13.89
CA LEU A 161 -4.26 -13.05 -13.41
C LEU A 161 -3.97 -14.52 -13.74
N THR A 162 -3.24 -14.78 -14.82
CA THR A 162 -2.87 -16.14 -15.27
C THR A 162 -1.50 -16.60 -14.76
N SER A 163 -0.75 -15.73 -14.10
CA SER A 163 0.54 -16.08 -13.52
C SER A 163 0.36 -16.93 -12.26
N VAL A 164 1.32 -17.83 -12.01
CA VAL A 164 1.31 -18.73 -10.85
C VAL A 164 2.00 -18.04 -9.67
N CYS A 165 1.39 -18.11 -8.50
CA CYS A 165 1.96 -17.71 -7.21
C CYS A 165 1.88 -18.88 -6.21
N THR A 166 2.58 -18.77 -5.09
CA THR A 166 2.38 -19.63 -3.93
C THR A 166 1.37 -18.94 -3.01
N ASP A 167 0.18 -19.53 -2.90
CA ASP A 167 -0.91 -18.98 -2.09
C ASP A 167 -0.67 -19.17 -0.58
N VAL A 168 -1.56 -18.64 0.27
CA VAL A 168 -1.46 -18.70 1.74
C VAL A 168 -1.42 -20.12 2.29
N ASP A 169 -2.02 -21.09 1.58
CA ASP A 169 -2.01 -22.51 1.92
C ASP A 169 -0.73 -23.25 1.47
N GLY A 170 0.24 -22.54 0.87
CA GLY A 170 1.49 -23.10 0.36
C GLY A 170 1.37 -23.77 -1.01
N ASN A 171 0.20 -23.81 -1.61
CA ASN A 171 -0.03 -24.43 -2.91
C ASN A 171 0.19 -23.44 -4.07
N ALA A 172 0.63 -23.98 -5.21
CA ALA A 172 0.75 -23.20 -6.44
C ALA A 172 -0.65 -23.02 -7.08
N LYS A 173 -1.05 -21.76 -7.25
CA LYS A 173 -2.34 -21.36 -7.87
C LYS A 173 -2.12 -20.24 -8.86
N SER A 174 -3.09 -20.00 -9.76
CA SER A 174 -3.11 -18.75 -10.50
C SER A 174 -3.43 -17.59 -9.55
N ILE A 175 -2.93 -16.40 -9.87
CA ILE A 175 -3.23 -15.21 -9.05
C ILE A 175 -4.74 -14.95 -9.00
N LYS A 176 -5.45 -15.22 -10.10
CA LYS A 176 -6.92 -15.13 -10.14
C LYS A 176 -7.55 -16.01 -9.05
N GLU A 177 -7.19 -17.30 -9.01
CA GLU A 177 -7.70 -18.22 -7.99
C GLU A 177 -7.33 -17.78 -6.58
N ALA A 178 -6.10 -17.29 -6.37
CA ALA A 178 -5.68 -16.79 -5.07
C ALA A 178 -6.52 -15.58 -4.61
N ILE A 179 -6.88 -14.67 -5.52
CA ILE A 179 -7.76 -13.52 -5.21
C ILE A 179 -9.20 -13.98 -4.90
N GLU A 180 -9.73 -14.95 -5.65
CA GLU A 180 -11.10 -15.43 -5.48
C GLU A 180 -11.29 -16.27 -4.21
N MET A 181 -10.23 -16.91 -3.69
CA MET A 181 -10.28 -17.82 -2.54
C MET A 181 -9.96 -17.15 -1.21
N ASN A 182 -9.31 -16.02 -1.19
CA ASN A 182 -8.86 -15.30 0.02
C ASN A 182 -9.55 -13.94 0.15
#